data_80503b1cbda78b0b6e513dbae108a8ef
#
_entry.id   80503b1cbda78b0b6e513dbae108a8ef
#
_cell.length_a   1.000
_cell.length_b   1.000
_cell.length_c   1.000
_cell.angle_alpha   90.00
_cell.angle_beta   90.00
_cell.angle_gamma   90.00
#
_symmetry.space_group_name_H-M   'P 1'
#
loop_
_entity.id
_entity.type
_entity.pdbx_description
1 polymer ?
#
loop_
_entity_poly.entity_id
_entity_poly.type
_entity_poly.pdbx_seq_one_letter_code
_entity_poly.pdbx_strand_id
1 'polypeptide(L)'
;MQKRFYNKESINKLIVVKKPLFISSNSYLTKIKKKYKNKKAGFSGTLDPFAKGCLIVAFGQYSKLFKYLKKTPKTYKAVVWLGAISESFDIEKVISVDLVEKIDLDNIKYQLNSLVGELEYIPPKFSAKKIEGVRAYELARQGHDFELNKCKMNIYNTKFISYRHP
;
A
#
# COMPACT_ATOMS: atom_id res chain seq x y z
N MET A 1 6.61 53.17 -2.82
CA MET A 1 6.98 51.85 -3.36
C MET A 1 6.10 50.79 -2.69
N GLN A 2 4.91 50.51 -3.24
CA GLN A 2 3.95 49.57 -2.66
C GLN A 2 4.36 48.13 -3.02
N LYS A 3 4.76 47.34 -2.02
CA LYS A 3 4.92 45.90 -2.18
C LYS A 3 3.54 45.28 -2.39
N ARG A 4 3.23 44.90 -3.64
CA ARG A 4 2.09 44.02 -3.95
C ARG A 4 2.36 42.68 -3.30
N PHE A 5 1.73 42.40 -2.18
CA PHE A 5 1.63 41.05 -1.64
C PHE A 5 0.71 40.26 -2.61
N TYR A 6 1.29 39.51 -3.52
CA TYR A 6 0.58 38.47 -4.22
C TYR A 6 0.17 37.41 -3.17
N ASN A 7 -1.03 37.49 -2.70
CA ASN A 7 -1.65 36.39 -1.96
C ASN A 7 -1.67 35.19 -2.93
N LYS A 8 -0.73 34.27 -2.77
CA LYS A 8 -0.69 33.03 -3.53
C LYS A 8 -1.87 32.20 -3.03
N GLU A 9 -3.04 32.36 -3.67
CA GLU A 9 -4.22 31.56 -3.36
C GLU A 9 -3.80 30.09 -3.25
N SER A 10 -4.03 29.51 -2.09
CA SER A 10 -3.74 28.10 -1.89
C SER A 10 -4.70 27.31 -2.76
N ILE A 11 -4.19 26.69 -3.80
CA ILE A 11 -5.00 25.88 -4.73
C ILE A 11 -5.68 24.77 -3.92
N ASN A 12 -7.00 24.81 -3.84
CA ASN A 12 -7.82 23.73 -3.31
C ASN A 12 -8.18 22.79 -4.47
N LYS A 13 -7.62 21.60 -4.51
CA LYS A 13 -7.81 20.65 -5.60
C LYS A 13 -7.73 19.21 -5.12
N LEU A 14 -8.57 18.35 -5.68
CA LEU A 14 -8.48 16.90 -5.55
C LEU A 14 -8.08 16.31 -6.89
N ILE A 15 -7.08 15.46 -6.90
CA ILE A 15 -6.62 14.76 -8.11
C ILE A 15 -6.34 13.31 -7.81
N VAL A 16 -6.43 12.48 -8.84
CA VAL A 16 -5.94 11.10 -8.82
C VAL A 16 -4.67 11.05 -9.65
N VAL A 17 -3.63 10.49 -9.09
CA VAL A 17 -2.33 10.32 -9.77
C VAL A 17 -1.92 8.86 -9.75
N LYS A 18 -1.20 8.44 -10.78
CA LYS A 18 -0.60 7.10 -10.84
C LYS A 18 0.78 7.15 -10.19
N LYS A 19 0.89 6.59 -8.97
CA LYS A 19 2.20 6.43 -8.32
C LYS A 19 3.02 5.38 -9.08
N PRO A 20 4.25 5.71 -9.50
CA PRO A 20 5.13 4.74 -10.14
C PRO A 20 5.72 3.74 -9.13
N LEU A 21 6.42 2.71 -9.64
CA LEU A 21 7.19 1.76 -8.84
C LEU A 21 8.40 2.42 -8.17
N PHE A 22 8.88 1.81 -7.11
CA PHE A 22 10.14 2.12 -6.41
C PHE A 22 10.25 3.55 -5.87
N ILE A 23 9.12 4.14 -5.51
CA ILE A 23 9.07 5.42 -4.81
C ILE A 23 7.99 5.36 -3.71
N SER A 24 8.30 5.84 -2.51
CA SER A 24 7.32 5.93 -1.44
C SER A 24 6.20 6.93 -1.77
N SER A 25 5.00 6.73 -1.21
CA SER A 25 3.88 7.65 -1.40
C SER A 25 4.22 9.07 -0.94
N ASN A 26 5.00 9.23 0.13
CA ASN A 26 5.46 10.54 0.63
C ASN A 26 6.45 11.22 -0.33
N SER A 27 7.44 10.48 -0.83
CA SER A 27 8.40 11.01 -1.79
C SER A 27 7.73 11.42 -3.10
N TYR A 28 6.74 10.63 -3.53
CA TYR A 28 5.95 10.97 -4.71
C TYR A 28 5.07 12.20 -4.48
N LEU A 29 4.40 12.32 -3.31
CA LEU A 29 3.68 13.53 -2.94
C LEU A 29 4.58 14.78 -3.00
N THR A 30 5.83 14.67 -2.55
CA THR A 30 6.79 15.79 -2.62
C THR A 30 7.05 16.24 -4.07
N LYS A 31 7.18 15.31 -5.01
CA LYS A 31 7.27 15.63 -6.45
C LYS A 31 6.01 16.33 -6.96
N ILE A 32 4.83 15.84 -6.54
CA ILE A 32 3.53 16.45 -6.90
C ILE A 32 3.42 17.86 -6.33
N LYS A 33 3.79 18.08 -5.06
CA LYS A 33 3.81 19.43 -4.45
C LYS A 33 4.68 20.41 -5.24
N LYS A 34 5.86 19.98 -5.68
CA LYS A 34 6.76 20.80 -6.52
C LYS A 34 6.11 21.13 -7.87
N LYS A 35 5.55 20.12 -8.56
CA LYS A 35 4.89 20.30 -9.86
C LYS A 35 3.74 21.31 -9.79
N TYR A 36 2.93 21.27 -8.76
CA TYR A 36 1.79 22.17 -8.59
C TYR A 36 2.12 23.44 -7.80
N LYS A 37 3.40 23.66 -7.45
CA LYS A 37 3.87 24.83 -6.68
C LYS A 37 3.05 25.05 -5.40
N ASN A 38 2.54 23.99 -4.79
CA ASN A 38 1.69 24.04 -3.60
C ASN A 38 2.29 23.19 -2.47
N LYS A 39 2.62 23.86 -1.34
CA LYS A 39 3.25 23.21 -0.18
C LYS A 39 2.25 22.40 0.65
N LYS A 40 0.98 22.82 0.70
CA LYS A 40 -0.08 22.16 1.49
C LYS A 40 -0.78 21.10 0.63
N ALA A 41 -0.38 19.86 0.76
CA ALA A 41 -1.05 18.72 0.15
C ALA A 41 -0.87 17.46 1.00
N GLY A 42 -1.82 16.55 0.89
CA GLY A 42 -1.82 15.23 1.49
C GLY A 42 -2.30 14.19 0.49
N PHE A 43 -2.24 12.91 0.87
CA PHE A 43 -2.81 11.82 0.08
C PHE A 43 -3.66 10.90 0.96
N SER A 44 -4.58 10.19 0.35
CA SER A 44 -5.42 9.18 0.99
C SER A 44 -5.08 7.79 0.50
N GLY A 45 -4.83 6.89 1.45
CA GLY A 45 -4.31 5.55 1.17
C GLY A 45 -2.81 5.60 0.88
N THR A 46 -2.08 4.64 1.43
CA THR A 46 -0.64 4.47 1.16
C THR A 46 -0.48 3.34 0.16
N LEU A 47 0.45 3.50 -0.76
CA LEU A 47 0.98 2.44 -1.61
C LEU A 47 2.44 2.22 -1.22
N ASP A 48 2.81 0.96 -1.08
CA ASP A 48 4.19 0.57 -0.79
C ASP A 48 5.14 1.01 -1.90
N PRO A 49 6.44 1.17 -1.62
CA PRO A 49 7.40 1.62 -2.62
C PRO A 49 7.37 0.77 -3.89
N PHE A 50 7.34 -0.56 -3.75
CA PHE A 50 7.29 -1.51 -4.86
C PHE A 50 5.92 -1.61 -5.55
N ALA A 51 4.86 -1.02 -5.00
CA ALA A 51 3.54 -1.00 -5.62
C ALA A 51 3.37 0.22 -6.54
N LYS A 52 2.66 0.04 -7.66
CA LYS A 52 2.17 1.11 -8.53
C LYS A 52 0.65 1.15 -8.50
N GLY A 53 0.06 2.35 -8.65
CA GLY A 53 -1.39 2.44 -8.66
C GLY A 53 -1.92 3.84 -8.44
N CYS A 54 -3.23 3.92 -8.24
CA CYS A 54 -3.93 5.17 -8.01
C CYS A 54 -3.65 5.70 -6.60
N LEU A 55 -3.25 6.97 -6.51
CA LEU A 55 -3.09 7.70 -5.27
C LEU A 55 -3.96 8.97 -5.34
N ILE A 56 -4.85 9.12 -4.39
CA ILE A 56 -5.69 10.32 -4.29
C ILE A 56 -4.89 11.39 -3.55
N VAL A 57 -4.67 12.53 -4.20
CA VAL A 57 -3.94 13.67 -3.64
C VAL A 57 -4.89 14.86 -3.54
N ALA A 58 -4.88 15.53 -2.39
CA ALA A 58 -5.64 16.75 -2.17
C ALA A 58 -4.71 17.88 -1.74
N PHE A 59 -4.97 19.06 -2.28
CA PHE A 59 -4.27 20.30 -1.97
C PHE A 59 -5.12 21.19 -1.06
N GLY A 60 -4.43 21.97 -0.21
CA GLY A 60 -5.05 22.96 0.66
C GLY A 60 -6.10 22.36 1.59
N GLN A 61 -7.24 23.01 1.68
CA GLN A 61 -8.36 22.61 2.55
C GLN A 61 -9.01 21.28 2.12
N TYR A 62 -8.86 20.88 0.85
CA TYR A 62 -9.46 19.65 0.33
C TYR A 62 -8.85 18.38 0.96
N SER A 63 -7.70 18.45 1.63
CA SER A 63 -7.20 17.34 2.44
C SER A 63 -8.16 16.92 3.57
N LYS A 64 -9.01 17.84 4.04
CA LYS A 64 -10.06 17.54 5.03
C LYS A 64 -11.16 16.64 4.48
N LEU A 65 -11.32 16.57 3.15
CA LEU A 65 -12.31 15.72 2.50
C LEU A 65 -11.97 14.23 2.59
N PHE A 66 -10.73 13.87 2.91
CA PHE A 66 -10.32 12.47 3.02
C PHE A 66 -11.12 11.65 4.03
N LYS A 67 -11.68 12.28 5.05
CA LYS A 67 -12.54 11.63 6.04
C LYS A 67 -13.88 11.18 5.47
N TYR A 68 -14.33 11.80 4.38
CA TYR A 68 -15.60 11.48 3.72
C TYR A 68 -15.43 10.52 2.53
N LEU A 69 -14.20 10.21 2.13
CA LEU A 69 -13.96 9.28 1.02
C LEU A 69 -14.26 7.85 1.45
N LYS A 70 -15.09 7.17 0.68
CA LYS A 70 -15.28 5.73 0.80
C LYS A 70 -13.98 5.03 0.35
N LYS A 71 -13.33 4.33 1.28
CA LYS A 71 -12.00 3.72 1.05
C LYS A 71 -12.06 2.23 0.68
N THR A 72 -13.24 1.67 0.64
CA THR A 72 -13.52 0.25 0.35
C THR A 72 -14.65 0.14 -0.65
N PRO A 73 -14.70 -0.92 -1.46
CA PRO A 73 -13.65 -1.94 -1.61
C PRO A 73 -12.42 -1.42 -2.33
N LYS A 74 -11.29 -2.14 -2.21
CA LYS A 74 -10.06 -1.89 -2.97
C LYS A 74 -9.80 -3.06 -3.89
N THR A 75 -9.23 -2.80 -5.06
CA THR A 75 -8.84 -3.84 -6.02
C THR A 75 -7.33 -3.81 -6.20
N TYR A 76 -6.71 -4.98 -6.14
CA TYR A 76 -5.27 -5.16 -6.32
C TYR A 76 -5.03 -6.20 -7.42
N LYS A 77 -3.98 -5.97 -8.21
CA LYS A 77 -3.37 -7.00 -9.05
C LYS A 77 -2.03 -7.35 -8.43
N ALA A 78 -1.85 -8.59 -8.04
CA ALA A 78 -0.64 -9.09 -7.40
C ALA A 78 0.00 -10.19 -8.23
N VAL A 79 1.33 -10.30 -8.13
CA VAL A 79 2.10 -11.47 -8.55
C VAL A 79 2.59 -12.13 -7.27
N VAL A 80 2.28 -13.39 -7.10
CA VAL A 80 2.70 -14.19 -5.94
C VAL A 80 3.77 -15.17 -6.42
N TRP A 81 4.91 -15.17 -5.77
CA TRP A 81 6.01 -16.09 -6.03
C TRP A 81 5.89 -17.28 -5.12
N LEU A 82 5.63 -18.44 -5.69
CA LEU A 82 5.59 -19.69 -4.97
C LEU A 82 7.03 -20.18 -4.73
N GLY A 83 7.32 -20.66 -3.51
CA GLY A 83 8.66 -21.04 -3.08
C GLY A 83 9.53 -19.88 -2.57
N ALA A 84 9.11 -18.63 -2.68
CA ALA A 84 9.83 -17.51 -2.07
C ALA A 84 9.38 -17.30 -0.62
N ILE A 85 10.34 -17.24 0.30
CA ILE A 85 10.11 -16.94 1.72
C ILE A 85 10.59 -15.51 1.99
N SER A 86 9.75 -14.72 2.63
CA SER A 86 10.03 -13.31 2.96
C SER A 86 9.49 -12.95 4.34
N GLU A 87 10.29 -12.26 5.16
CA GLU A 87 9.86 -11.77 6.48
C GLU A 87 8.77 -10.69 6.40
N SER A 88 8.74 -9.93 5.30
CA SER A 88 7.76 -8.86 5.07
C SER A 88 6.54 -9.32 4.27
N PHE A 89 6.54 -10.58 3.80
CA PHE A 89 5.57 -11.13 2.84
C PHE A 89 5.52 -10.36 1.51
N ASP A 90 6.62 -9.71 1.16
CA ASP A 90 6.80 -8.97 -0.08
C ASP A 90 8.24 -9.08 -0.62
N ILE A 91 8.60 -8.29 -1.61
CA ILE A 91 9.91 -8.34 -2.28
C ILE A 91 11.06 -7.72 -1.50
N GLU A 92 10.80 -7.06 -0.34
CA GLU A 92 11.83 -6.29 0.37
C GLU A 92 12.70 -7.15 1.28
N LYS A 93 12.19 -8.26 1.79
CA LYS A 93 12.87 -9.09 2.79
C LYS A 93 12.86 -10.57 2.38
N VAL A 94 13.21 -10.85 1.13
CA VAL A 94 13.32 -12.24 0.64
C VAL A 94 14.52 -12.91 1.31
N ILE A 95 14.27 -14.05 1.97
CA ILE A 95 15.25 -14.86 2.70
C ILE A 95 15.75 -16.00 1.80
N SER A 96 14.83 -16.73 1.20
CA SER A 96 15.15 -17.85 0.30
C SER A 96 14.18 -17.92 -0.86
N VAL A 97 14.63 -18.61 -1.90
CA VAL A 97 13.80 -18.98 -3.04
C VAL A 97 14.09 -20.45 -3.32
N ASP A 98 13.10 -21.30 -3.06
CA ASP A 98 13.19 -22.72 -3.27
C ASP A 98 12.48 -23.12 -4.55
N LEU A 99 13.04 -24.08 -5.28
CA LEU A 99 12.36 -24.68 -6.41
C LEU A 99 11.17 -25.48 -5.90
N VAL A 100 9.99 -25.13 -6.36
CA VAL A 100 8.77 -25.88 -6.08
C VAL A 100 8.34 -26.65 -7.31
N GLU A 101 7.75 -27.82 -7.11
CA GLU A 101 7.16 -28.57 -8.22
C GLU A 101 6.02 -27.79 -8.87
N LYS A 102 5.76 -28.10 -10.13
CA LYS A 102 4.65 -27.50 -10.87
C LYS A 102 3.33 -27.82 -10.18
N ILE A 103 2.64 -26.78 -9.74
CA ILE A 103 1.35 -26.92 -9.09
C ILE A 103 0.25 -26.99 -10.15
N ASP A 104 -0.71 -27.86 -9.94
CA ASP A 104 -1.88 -27.96 -10.80
C ASP A 104 -2.72 -26.67 -10.79
N LEU A 105 -3.20 -26.28 -11.97
CA LEU A 105 -3.98 -25.04 -12.14
C LEU A 105 -5.31 -25.06 -11.39
N ASP A 106 -5.95 -26.20 -11.29
CA ASP A 106 -7.24 -26.29 -10.62
C ASP A 106 -7.06 -26.18 -9.11
N ASN A 107 -5.97 -26.71 -8.57
CA ASN A 107 -5.59 -26.46 -7.18
C ASN A 107 -5.34 -24.97 -6.90
N ILE A 108 -4.59 -24.28 -7.77
CA ILE A 108 -4.36 -22.82 -7.63
C ILE A 108 -5.69 -22.06 -7.64
N LYS A 109 -6.58 -22.36 -8.55
CA LYS A 109 -7.90 -21.72 -8.63
C LYS A 109 -8.75 -22.01 -7.39
N TYR A 110 -8.74 -23.26 -6.91
CA TYR A 110 -9.42 -23.67 -5.69
C TYR A 110 -8.94 -22.85 -4.50
N GLN A 111 -7.63 -22.76 -4.28
CA GLN A 111 -7.03 -21.98 -3.21
C GLN A 111 -7.38 -20.48 -3.32
N LEU A 112 -7.37 -19.91 -4.52
CA LEU A 112 -7.79 -18.52 -4.71
C LEU A 112 -9.27 -18.31 -4.35
N ASN A 113 -10.14 -19.24 -4.72
CA ASN A 113 -11.56 -19.15 -4.40
C ASN A 113 -11.82 -19.31 -2.90
N SER A 114 -11.04 -20.12 -2.20
CA SER A 114 -11.16 -20.32 -0.75
C SER A 114 -10.79 -19.07 0.05
N LEU A 115 -10.09 -18.10 -0.55
CA LEU A 115 -9.78 -16.81 0.09
C LEU A 115 -10.99 -15.86 0.13
N VAL A 116 -12.05 -16.13 -0.62
CA VAL A 116 -13.24 -15.26 -0.64
C VAL A 116 -14.02 -15.39 0.66
N GLY A 117 -14.33 -14.28 1.28
CA GLY A 117 -15.01 -14.21 2.57
C GLY A 117 -14.23 -13.46 3.63
N GLU A 118 -14.57 -13.70 4.89
CA GLU A 118 -13.84 -13.13 6.03
C GLU A 118 -12.62 -14.00 6.34
N LEU A 119 -11.44 -13.39 6.30
CA LEU A 119 -10.19 -14.02 6.67
C LEU A 119 -9.65 -13.43 7.97
N GLU A 120 -9.25 -14.30 8.89
CA GLU A 120 -8.38 -13.94 10.01
C GLU A 120 -6.93 -14.22 9.66
N TYR A 121 -6.05 -13.26 9.93
CA TYR A 121 -4.62 -13.42 9.70
C TYR A 121 -3.81 -12.60 10.71
N ILE A 122 -2.58 -13.02 10.93
CA ILE A 122 -1.60 -12.27 11.71
C ILE A 122 -0.81 -11.41 10.71
N PRO A 123 -0.81 -10.08 10.84
CA PRO A 123 0.00 -9.22 9.96
C PRO A 123 1.49 -9.53 10.10
N PRO A 124 2.31 -9.29 9.06
CA PRO A 124 3.75 -9.43 9.19
C PRO A 124 4.33 -8.41 10.19
N LYS A 125 5.43 -8.77 10.87
CA LYS A 125 6.12 -7.87 11.80
C LYS A 125 6.54 -6.55 11.10
N PHE A 126 6.88 -6.61 9.81
CA PHE A 126 7.21 -5.43 8.98
C PHE A 126 5.99 -4.70 8.42
N SER A 127 4.91 -4.60 9.19
CA SER A 127 3.68 -3.91 8.79
C SER A 127 3.56 -2.50 9.38
N ALA A 128 2.65 -1.70 8.81
CA ALA A 128 2.33 -0.36 9.30
C ALA A 128 1.37 -0.37 10.52
N LYS A 129 1.10 -1.53 11.13
CA LYS A 129 0.33 -1.63 12.38
C LYS A 129 1.04 -0.87 13.49
N LYS A 130 0.26 -0.35 14.44
CA LYS A 130 0.80 0.30 15.63
C LYS A 130 0.66 -0.61 16.84
N ILE A 131 1.73 -0.65 17.63
CA ILE A 131 1.78 -1.28 18.94
C ILE A 131 2.17 -0.16 19.91
N GLU A 132 1.31 0.16 20.85
CA GLU A 132 1.54 1.24 21.84
C GLU A 132 1.97 2.57 21.21
N GLY A 133 1.41 2.87 20.02
CA GLY A 133 1.69 4.12 19.30
C GLY A 133 2.87 4.05 18.32
N VAL A 134 3.77 3.07 18.43
CA VAL A 134 4.93 2.86 17.55
C VAL A 134 4.55 1.94 16.39
N ARG A 135 5.12 2.13 15.21
CA ARG A 135 4.89 1.27 14.06
C ARG A 135 5.60 -0.07 14.21
N ALA A 136 4.91 -1.18 13.91
CA ALA A 136 5.48 -2.52 14.02
C ALA A 136 6.78 -2.68 13.21
N TYR A 137 6.86 -2.12 12.00
CA TYR A 137 8.09 -2.16 11.19
C TYR A 137 9.28 -1.41 11.84
N GLU A 138 9.03 -0.39 12.66
CA GLU A 138 10.07 0.33 13.41
C GLU A 138 10.63 -0.53 14.54
N LEU A 139 9.73 -1.19 15.29
CA LEU A 139 10.12 -2.14 16.35
C LEU A 139 10.86 -3.34 15.77
N ALA A 140 10.38 -3.89 14.64
CA ALA A 140 11.04 -5.02 13.97
C ALA A 140 12.45 -4.66 13.47
N ARG A 141 12.67 -3.44 12.96
CA ARG A 141 14.00 -2.97 12.55
C ARG A 141 14.97 -2.79 13.70
N GLN A 142 14.45 -2.49 14.89
CA GLN A 142 15.23 -2.35 16.12
C GLN A 142 15.51 -3.69 16.81
N GLY A 143 14.99 -4.80 16.26
CA GLY A 143 15.18 -6.15 16.82
C GLY A 143 14.31 -6.43 18.04
N HIS A 144 13.31 -5.59 18.34
CA HIS A 144 12.38 -5.86 19.41
C HIS A 144 11.49 -7.06 19.08
N ASP A 145 11.31 -7.94 20.05
CA ASP A 145 10.31 -9.01 19.94
C ASP A 145 8.94 -8.50 20.39
N PHE A 146 7.92 -8.81 19.63
CA PHE A 146 6.55 -8.44 19.91
C PHE A 146 5.57 -9.34 19.16
N GLU A 147 4.38 -9.46 19.69
CA GLU A 147 3.28 -10.17 19.04
C GLU A 147 2.29 -9.19 18.40
N LEU A 148 1.74 -9.62 17.28
CA LEU A 148 0.69 -8.90 16.58
C LEU A 148 -0.63 -9.63 16.74
N ASN A 149 -1.65 -8.88 17.14
CA ASN A 149 -3.00 -9.40 17.21
C ASN A 149 -3.53 -9.76 15.81
N LYS A 150 -4.29 -10.85 15.76
CA LYS A 150 -5.05 -11.22 14.57
C LYS A 150 -5.87 -10.07 14.04
N CYS A 151 -5.94 -9.97 12.73
CA CYS A 151 -6.74 -9.00 12.00
C CYS A 151 -7.72 -9.71 11.10
N LYS A 152 -8.86 -9.09 10.90
CA LYS A 152 -9.86 -9.56 9.95
C LYS A 152 -9.81 -8.71 8.68
N MET A 153 -9.93 -9.35 7.54
CA MET A 153 -10.19 -8.70 6.26
C MET A 153 -11.31 -9.43 5.54
N ASN A 154 -12.03 -8.72 4.70
CA ASN A 154 -13.04 -9.33 3.84
C ASN A 154 -12.57 -9.26 2.38
N ILE A 155 -12.43 -10.41 1.75
CA ILE A 155 -12.12 -10.55 0.33
C ILE A 155 -13.44 -10.79 -0.40
N TYR A 156 -13.86 -9.82 -1.21
CA TYR A 156 -15.13 -9.87 -1.91
C TYR A 156 -15.08 -10.73 -3.18
N ASN A 157 -13.91 -10.76 -3.83
CA ASN A 157 -13.73 -11.53 -5.06
C ASN A 157 -12.25 -11.75 -5.34
N THR A 158 -11.94 -12.88 -5.94
CA THR A 158 -10.62 -13.20 -6.50
C THR A 158 -10.74 -13.50 -7.99
N LYS A 159 -9.71 -13.19 -8.76
CA LYS A 159 -9.63 -13.51 -10.18
C LYS A 159 -8.26 -14.05 -10.51
N PHE A 160 -8.21 -15.31 -10.92
CA PHE A 160 -7.00 -15.89 -11.52
C PHE A 160 -6.69 -15.20 -12.84
N ILE A 161 -5.43 -14.83 -13.06
CA ILE A 161 -4.99 -14.20 -14.31
C ILE A 161 -4.10 -15.14 -15.10
N SER A 162 -3.04 -15.63 -14.49
CA SER A 162 -2.10 -16.55 -15.12
C SER A 162 -1.22 -17.22 -14.07
N TYR A 163 -0.70 -18.38 -14.41
CA TYR A 163 0.36 -19.07 -13.69
C TYR A 163 1.49 -19.37 -14.65
N ARG A 164 2.71 -19.15 -14.22
CA ARG A 164 3.92 -19.52 -14.94
C ARG A 164 4.81 -20.27 -13.97
N HIS A 165 5.15 -21.49 -14.30
CA HIS A 165 6.19 -22.25 -13.61
C HIS A 165 7.54 -21.83 -14.18
N PRO A 166 8.60 -21.66 -13.34
CA PRO A 166 9.96 -21.36 -13.78
C PRO A 166 10.52 -22.46 -14.65
#